data_8e7e32d056cf848c5796cdcdb3418b4e
#
_entry.id   8e7e32d056cf848c5796cdcdb3418b4e
#
_cell.length_a   1.000
_cell.length_b   1.000
_cell.length_c   1.000
_cell.angle_alpha   90.00
_cell.angle_beta   90.00
_cell.angle_gamma   90.00
#
_symmetry.space_group_name_H-M   'P 1'
#
loop_
_entity.id
_entity.type
_entity.pdbx_description
1 polymer ?
#
loop_
_entity_poly.entity_id
_entity_poly.type
_entity_poly.pdbx_seq_one_letter_code
_entity_poly.pdbx_strand_id
1 'polypeptide(L)'
;MKIEKLLEKVKAGDTDALNIIYERYSPMMRSICFSITKEDEDTINDLVQDAFVLTYYSLSKLKDNSKFKEWCAAITKNTAELDCV
;
A
#
# COMPACT_ATOMS: atom_id res chain seq x y z
N MET A 1 8.97 8.85 -12.24
CA MET A 1 10.01 7.91 -11.77
C MET A 1 9.42 6.52 -11.64
N LYS A 2 10.16 5.50 -12.02
CA LYS A 2 9.68 4.11 -11.91
C LYS A 2 9.61 3.67 -10.47
N ILE A 3 8.69 2.76 -10.16
CA ILE A 3 8.48 2.27 -8.80
C ILE A 3 9.76 1.64 -8.21
N GLU A 4 10.53 0.92 -9.02
CA GLU A 4 11.76 0.27 -8.54
C GLU A 4 12.73 1.31 -7.97
N LYS A 5 12.85 2.45 -8.64
CA LYS A 5 13.73 3.54 -8.23
C LYS A 5 13.26 4.19 -6.94
N LEU A 6 11.95 4.42 -6.85
CA LEU A 6 11.35 4.97 -5.63
C LEU A 6 11.55 4.04 -4.44
N LEU A 7 11.39 2.74 -4.63
CA LEU A 7 11.57 1.76 -3.57
C LEU A 7 13.02 1.71 -3.09
N GLU A 8 13.97 1.82 -4.00
CA GLU A 8 15.39 1.92 -3.63
C GLU A 8 15.64 3.11 -2.71
N LYS A 9 15.05 4.26 -3.05
CA LYS A 9 15.18 5.47 -2.23
C LYS A 9 14.55 5.30 -0.85
N VAL A 10 13.36 4.72 -0.79
CA VAL A 10 12.68 4.47 0.49
C VAL A 10 13.50 3.54 1.37
N LYS A 11 14.03 2.48 0.78
CA LYS A 11 14.86 1.51 1.52
C LYS A 11 16.16 2.16 2.02
N ALA A 12 16.60 3.24 1.37
CA ALA A 12 17.76 4.03 1.80
C ALA A 12 17.40 5.14 2.79
N GLY A 13 16.12 5.27 3.16
CA GLY A 13 15.69 6.26 4.15
C GLY A 13 15.03 7.53 3.63
N ASP A 14 14.71 7.59 2.33
CA ASP A 14 14.10 8.77 1.71
C ASP A 14 12.59 8.77 1.93
N THR A 15 12.12 9.62 2.86
CA THR A 15 10.70 9.73 3.19
C THR A 15 9.88 10.45 2.12
N ASP A 16 10.49 11.32 1.33
CA ASP A 16 9.79 11.98 0.22
C ASP A 16 9.38 10.97 -0.84
N ALA A 17 10.26 10.01 -1.13
CA ALA A 17 9.93 8.92 -2.06
C ALA A 17 8.75 8.08 -1.54
N LEU A 18 8.66 7.88 -0.23
CA LEU A 18 7.55 7.16 0.38
C LEU A 18 6.22 7.87 0.13
N ASN A 19 6.19 9.19 0.28
CA ASN A 19 4.98 9.98 0.02
C ASN A 19 4.54 9.89 -1.44
N ILE A 20 5.49 9.88 -2.37
CA ILE A 20 5.19 9.72 -3.80
C ILE A 20 4.56 8.36 -4.05
N ILE A 21 5.07 7.31 -3.44
CA ILE A 21 4.51 5.96 -3.57
C ILE A 21 3.09 5.93 -3.01
N TYR A 22 2.85 6.54 -1.85
CA TYR A 22 1.52 6.58 -1.25
C TYR A 22 0.53 7.26 -2.19
N GLU A 23 0.88 8.43 -2.73
CA GLU A 23 0.00 9.16 -3.65
C GLU A 23 -0.31 8.36 -4.90
N ARG A 24 0.68 7.64 -5.42
CA ARG A 24 0.53 6.86 -6.65
C ARG A 24 -0.36 5.63 -6.45
N TYR A 25 -0.25 4.96 -5.31
CA TYR A 25 -0.93 3.68 -5.10
C TYR A 25 -2.18 3.76 -4.21
N SER A 26 -2.39 4.86 -3.50
CA SER A 26 -3.58 4.98 -2.63
C SER A 26 -4.91 4.86 -3.39
N PRO A 27 -5.07 5.36 -4.63
CA PRO A 27 -6.33 5.14 -5.35
C PRO A 27 -6.61 3.65 -5.59
N MET A 28 -5.60 2.87 -5.95
CA MET A 28 -5.74 1.42 -6.12
C MET A 28 -6.12 0.77 -4.80
N MET A 29 -5.47 1.17 -3.71
CA MET A 29 -5.74 0.60 -2.39
C MET A 29 -7.16 0.92 -1.92
N ARG A 30 -7.64 2.14 -2.15
CA ARG A 30 -9.03 2.51 -1.85
C ARG A 30 -10.01 1.66 -2.63
N SER A 31 -9.75 1.46 -3.92
CA SER A 31 -10.61 0.65 -4.78
C SER A 31 -10.71 -0.78 -4.27
N ILE A 32 -9.60 -1.36 -3.87
CA ILE A 32 -9.57 -2.72 -3.32
C ILE A 32 -10.37 -2.79 -2.02
N CYS A 33 -10.13 -1.86 -1.10
CA CYS A 33 -10.84 -1.83 0.18
C CYS A 33 -12.34 -1.67 -0.02
N PHE A 34 -12.75 -0.75 -0.90
CA PHE A 34 -14.17 -0.52 -1.15
C PHE A 34 -14.84 -1.75 -1.76
N SER A 35 -14.18 -2.42 -2.70
CA SER A 35 -14.76 -3.59 -3.35
C SER A 35 -15.02 -4.75 -2.36
N ILE A 36 -14.23 -4.81 -1.29
CA ILE A 36 -14.33 -5.88 -0.29
C ILE A 36 -15.30 -5.51 0.82
N THR A 37 -15.20 -4.28 1.37
CA THR A 37 -15.92 -3.90 2.59
C THR A 37 -17.20 -3.11 2.35
N LYS A 38 -17.27 -2.37 1.25
CA LYS A 38 -18.39 -1.46 0.92
C LYS A 38 -18.63 -0.40 2.01
N GLU A 39 -17.60 -0.10 2.80
CA GLU A 39 -17.69 0.86 3.88
C GLU A 39 -17.65 2.31 3.37
N ASP A 40 -17.88 3.27 4.27
CA ASP A 40 -17.84 4.69 3.95
C ASP A 40 -16.40 5.16 3.69
N GLU A 41 -16.29 6.39 3.19
CA GLU A 41 -15.00 6.95 2.81
C GLU A 41 -14.02 7.05 3.98
N ASP A 42 -14.50 7.42 5.16
CA ASP A 42 -13.63 7.54 6.33
C ASP A 42 -13.04 6.20 6.75
N THR A 43 -13.86 5.15 6.76
CA THR A 43 -13.40 3.80 7.06
C THR A 43 -12.43 3.31 6.00
N ILE A 44 -12.72 3.56 4.72
CA ILE A 44 -11.82 3.18 3.63
C ILE A 44 -10.46 3.87 3.77
N ASN A 45 -10.45 5.16 4.10
CA ASN A 45 -9.20 5.90 4.29
C ASN A 45 -8.37 5.32 5.44
N ASP A 46 -9.03 4.93 6.54
CA ASP A 46 -8.34 4.30 7.66
C ASP A 46 -7.72 2.95 7.27
N LEU A 47 -8.47 2.15 6.50
CA LEU A 47 -7.97 0.86 6.01
C LEU A 47 -6.77 1.03 5.09
N VAL A 48 -6.82 2.03 4.21
CA VAL A 48 -5.71 2.33 3.31
C VAL A 48 -4.47 2.73 4.09
N GLN A 49 -4.63 3.58 5.10
CA GLN A 49 -3.52 3.97 5.95
C GLN A 49 -2.90 2.77 6.67
N ASP A 50 -3.74 1.92 7.25
CA ASP A 50 -3.27 0.71 7.93
C ASP A 50 -2.52 -0.22 6.98
N ALA A 51 -3.07 -0.43 5.78
CA ALA A 51 -2.42 -1.26 4.77
C ALA A 51 -1.09 -0.67 4.32
N PHE A 52 -1.03 0.65 4.19
CA PHE A 52 0.20 1.32 3.77
C PHE A 52 1.29 1.23 4.85
N VAL A 53 0.92 1.36 6.12
CA VAL A 53 1.86 1.19 7.23
C VAL A 53 2.43 -0.23 7.21
N LEU A 54 1.58 -1.25 7.01
CA LEU A 54 2.04 -2.63 6.87
C LEU A 54 2.98 -2.80 5.68
N THR A 55 2.63 -2.18 4.56
CA THR A 55 3.46 -2.20 3.35
C THR A 55 4.85 -1.65 3.65
N TYR A 56 4.90 -0.51 4.34
CA TYR A 56 6.17 0.13 4.67
C TYR A 56 7.03 -0.74 5.59
N TYR A 57 6.43 -1.25 6.67
CA TYR A 57 7.19 -2.07 7.64
C TYR A 57 7.61 -3.43 7.06
N SER A 58 6.90 -3.93 6.06
CA SER A 58 7.20 -5.20 5.42
C SER A 58 8.09 -5.04 4.19
N LEU A 59 8.48 -3.82 3.84
CA LEU A 59 9.15 -3.53 2.57
C LEU A 59 10.46 -4.29 2.41
N SER A 60 11.17 -4.55 3.51
CA SER A 60 12.42 -5.31 3.48
C SER A 60 12.23 -6.77 3.01
N LYS A 61 10.99 -7.28 3.11
CA LYS A 61 10.65 -8.64 2.66
C LYS A 61 10.43 -8.71 1.16
N LEU A 62 10.19 -7.57 0.50
CA LEU A 62 10.01 -7.51 -0.93
C LEU A 62 11.37 -7.59 -1.61
N LYS A 63 11.70 -8.72 -2.20
CA LYS A 63 13.00 -8.95 -2.83
C LYS A 63 13.07 -8.39 -4.25
N ASP A 64 11.97 -8.45 -4.98
CA ASP A 64 11.90 -7.98 -6.35
C ASP A 64 10.99 -6.75 -6.42
N ASN A 65 11.59 -5.57 -6.51
CA ASN A 65 10.86 -4.30 -6.49
C ASN A 65 9.87 -4.18 -7.66
N SER A 66 10.09 -4.90 -8.76
CA SER A 66 9.16 -4.89 -9.89
C SER A 66 7.81 -5.53 -9.57
N LYS A 67 7.72 -6.27 -8.48
CA LYS A 67 6.49 -6.93 -8.02
C LYS A 67 5.72 -6.12 -6.99
N PHE A 68 6.11 -4.88 -6.77
CA PHE A 68 5.51 -4.05 -5.71
C PHE A 68 4.00 -3.91 -5.84
N LYS A 69 3.51 -3.66 -7.04
CA LYS A 69 2.06 -3.44 -7.25
C LYS A 69 1.24 -4.63 -6.77
N GLU A 70 1.60 -5.81 -7.21
CA GLU A 70 0.89 -7.05 -6.84
C GLU A 70 1.03 -7.35 -5.35
N TRP A 71 2.23 -7.12 -4.83
CA TRP A 71 2.54 -7.34 -3.42
C TRP A 71 1.75 -6.39 -2.51
N CYS A 72 1.72 -5.11 -2.87
CA CYS A 72 0.96 -4.10 -2.15
C CYS A 72 -0.55 -4.39 -2.21
N ALA A 73 -1.04 -4.80 -3.38
CA ALA A 73 -2.45 -5.16 -3.55
C ALA A 73 -2.83 -6.33 -2.64
N ALA A 74 -1.96 -7.32 -2.50
CA ALA A 74 -2.21 -8.46 -1.61
C ALA A 74 -2.30 -8.04 -0.15
N ILE A 75 -1.40 -7.15 0.30
CA ILE A 75 -1.44 -6.62 1.66
C ILE A 75 -2.73 -5.86 1.90
N THR A 76 -3.12 -5.02 0.95
CA THR A 76 -4.35 -4.22 1.04
C THR A 76 -5.57 -5.12 1.11
N LYS A 77 -5.63 -6.14 0.26
CA LYS A 77 -6.74 -7.10 0.25
C LYS A 77 -6.85 -7.82 1.60
N ASN A 78 -5.73 -8.29 2.14
CA ASN A 78 -5.73 -8.97 3.43
C ASN A 78 -6.20 -8.05 4.56
N THR A 79 -5.77 -6.79 4.55
CA THR A 79 -6.18 -5.81 5.55
C THR A 79 -7.71 -5.59 5.51
N ALA A 80 -8.25 -5.42 4.30
CA ALA A 80 -9.68 -5.22 4.12
C ALA A 80 -10.49 -6.46 4.51
N GLU A 81 -10.02 -7.65 4.18
CA GLU A 81 -10.70 -8.90 4.53
C GLU A 81 -10.76 -9.10 6.05
N LEU A 82 -9.70 -8.76 6.76
CA LEU A 82 -9.68 -8.86 8.22
C LEU A 82 -10.69 -7.93 8.87
N ASP A 83 -10.86 -6.73 8.30
CA ASP A 83 -11.83 -5.76 8.81
C ASP A 83 -13.27 -6.22 8.54
N CYS A 84 -13.49 -7.00 7.51
CA CYS A 84 -14.81 -7.41 7.04
C CYS A 84 -15.40 -8.60 7.83
N VAL A 85 -14.72 -9.11 8.81
CA VAL A 85 -15.12 -10.29 9.58
C VAL A 85 -16.29 -10.00 10.54
#